data_24fe57092da87eff40217112af42329f
#
_entry.id   24fe57092da87eff40217112af42329f
#
_cell.length_a   1.000
_cell.length_b   1.000
_cell.length_c   1.000
_cell.angle_alpha   90.00
_cell.angle_beta   90.00
_cell.angle_gamma   90.00
#
_symmetry.space_group_name_H-M   'P 1'
#
loop_
_entity.id
_entity.type
_entity.pdbx_description
1 polymer ?
#
loop_
_entity_poly.entity_id
_entity_poly.type
_entity_poly.pdbx_seq_one_letter_code
_entity_poly.pdbx_strand_id
1 'polypeptide(L)'
;VFGGSWGSTLSLAYAETHPERVRGLILRGIFLCRQIEIDWLSEAGGVSMVYPEQWQRYLAAIPPEKHGALVQAYYELLQSPDPAVHLPAAKAWADWESWLIQFEPKPVDEDSKASLAIARLENHYFVHQGWLQGDKAILANAHKIRHIPTVIVQGRYDLCTPTRSAWDLKQALPQADLRIIQGGHSSFEPALSAALVQAADEFAERLSK
;
A
#
# COMPACT_ATOMS: atom_id res chain seq x y z
N VAL A 1 -15.31 -1.11 -9.19
CA VAL A 1 -14.48 -1.54 -8.04
C VAL A 1 -13.73 -0.33 -7.51
N PHE A 2 -13.69 -0.18 -6.19
CA PHE A 2 -12.99 0.91 -5.51
C PHE A 2 -11.96 0.31 -4.54
N GLY A 3 -10.71 0.71 -4.63
CA GLY A 3 -9.66 0.19 -3.76
C GLY A 3 -8.49 1.16 -3.57
N GLY A 4 -7.95 1.19 -2.34
CA GLY A 4 -6.79 2.01 -2.01
C GLY A 4 -5.71 1.21 -1.29
N SER A 5 -4.43 1.58 -1.47
CA SER A 5 -3.30 0.90 -0.83
C SER A 5 -3.28 -0.60 -1.19
N TRP A 6 -3.25 -1.51 -0.23
CA TRP A 6 -3.47 -2.94 -0.46
C TRP A 6 -4.75 -3.24 -1.25
N GLY A 7 -5.82 -2.43 -1.02
CA GLY A 7 -7.05 -2.53 -1.80
C GLY A 7 -6.87 -2.22 -3.29
N SER A 8 -5.89 -1.39 -3.69
CA SER A 8 -5.56 -1.18 -5.10
C SER A 8 -4.93 -2.43 -5.72
N THR A 9 -4.06 -3.13 -4.97
CA THR A 9 -3.49 -4.41 -5.36
C THR A 9 -4.58 -5.46 -5.61
N LEU A 10 -5.48 -5.62 -4.62
CA LEU A 10 -6.60 -6.57 -4.73
C LEU A 10 -7.55 -6.24 -5.88
N SER A 11 -7.85 -4.94 -6.07
CA SER A 11 -8.71 -4.49 -7.16
C SER A 11 -8.13 -4.80 -8.54
N LEU A 12 -6.82 -4.58 -8.71
CA LEU A 12 -6.11 -4.88 -9.94
C LEU A 12 -6.03 -6.39 -10.19
N ALA A 13 -5.61 -7.17 -9.20
CA ALA A 13 -5.55 -8.63 -9.30
C ALA A 13 -6.92 -9.25 -9.63
N TYR A 14 -7.99 -8.75 -9.00
CA TYR A 14 -9.35 -9.18 -9.30
C TYR A 14 -9.77 -8.82 -10.72
N ALA A 15 -9.52 -7.57 -11.14
CA ALA A 15 -9.89 -7.10 -12.46
C ALA A 15 -9.13 -7.85 -13.58
N GLU A 16 -7.86 -8.15 -13.38
CA GLU A 16 -7.04 -8.92 -14.31
C GLU A 16 -7.48 -10.39 -14.44
N THR A 17 -8.08 -10.92 -13.38
CA THR A 17 -8.60 -12.30 -13.34
C THR A 17 -10.03 -12.39 -13.86
N HIS A 18 -10.86 -11.37 -13.60
CA HIS A 18 -12.29 -11.32 -13.93
C HIS A 18 -12.66 -10.01 -14.63
N PRO A 19 -12.04 -9.67 -15.76
CA PRO A 19 -12.25 -8.38 -16.42
C PRO A 19 -13.71 -8.15 -16.84
N GLU A 20 -14.42 -9.20 -17.16
CA GLU A 20 -15.86 -9.17 -17.55
C GLU A 20 -16.79 -8.75 -16.40
N ARG A 21 -16.33 -8.80 -15.16
CA ARG A 21 -17.09 -8.41 -13.96
C ARG A 21 -16.85 -6.98 -13.51
N VAL A 22 -15.88 -6.28 -14.15
CA VAL A 22 -15.45 -4.95 -13.72
C VAL A 22 -15.84 -3.91 -14.76
N ARG A 23 -16.78 -3.03 -14.42
CA ARG A 23 -17.24 -1.93 -15.28
C ARG A 23 -16.40 -0.66 -15.14
N GLY A 24 -15.60 -0.54 -14.10
CA GLY A 24 -14.75 0.59 -13.83
C GLY A 24 -13.90 0.41 -12.57
N LEU A 25 -12.78 1.12 -12.51
CA LEU A 25 -11.83 1.09 -11.41
C LEU A 25 -11.58 2.51 -10.87
N ILE A 26 -11.73 2.69 -9.57
CA ILE A 26 -11.26 3.87 -8.84
C ILE A 26 -10.20 3.39 -7.87
N LEU A 27 -8.96 3.81 -8.10
CA LEU A 27 -7.80 3.34 -7.34
C LEU A 27 -7.11 4.52 -6.65
N ARG A 28 -6.59 4.28 -5.44
CA ARG A 28 -5.85 5.27 -4.65
C ARG A 28 -4.61 4.66 -4.02
N GLY A 29 -3.51 5.46 -3.93
CA GLY A 29 -2.31 5.01 -3.26
C GLY A 29 -1.83 3.67 -3.84
N ILE A 30 -1.38 3.68 -5.07
CA ILE A 30 -1.10 2.46 -5.84
C ILE A 30 0.03 1.67 -5.20
N PHE A 31 -0.27 0.43 -4.86
CA PHE A 31 0.67 -0.59 -4.41
C PHE A 31 0.59 -1.80 -5.35
N LEU A 32 1.71 -2.13 -5.99
CA LEU A 32 1.80 -3.23 -6.97
C LEU A 32 2.42 -4.50 -6.37
N CYS A 33 2.75 -4.44 -5.09
CA CYS A 33 3.37 -5.52 -4.31
C CYS A 33 4.69 -6.02 -4.89
N ARG A 34 5.46 -5.14 -5.54
CA ARG A 34 6.79 -5.45 -6.07
C ARG A 34 7.84 -5.36 -4.95
N GLN A 35 8.92 -6.09 -5.09
CA GLN A 35 10.02 -6.05 -4.09
C GLN A 35 10.51 -4.61 -3.83
N ILE A 36 10.69 -3.82 -4.89
CA ILE A 36 11.13 -2.42 -4.75
C ILE A 36 10.19 -1.55 -3.90
N GLU A 37 8.89 -1.85 -3.87
CA GLU A 37 7.90 -1.14 -3.05
C GLU A 37 7.95 -1.63 -1.59
N ILE A 38 8.14 -2.93 -1.41
CA ILE A 38 8.33 -3.54 -0.09
C ILE A 38 9.63 -3.02 0.53
N ASP A 39 10.72 -3.00 -0.24
CA ASP A 39 12.02 -2.48 0.22
C ASP A 39 11.95 -0.98 0.55
N TRP A 40 11.24 -0.20 -0.28
CA TRP A 40 11.02 1.22 -0.01
C TRP A 40 10.40 1.44 1.36
N LEU A 41 9.40 0.66 1.71
CA LEU A 41 8.65 0.80 2.95
C LEU A 41 9.39 0.20 4.15
N SER A 42 10.03 -0.95 3.97
CA SER A 42 10.44 -1.83 5.07
C SER A 42 11.94 -2.04 5.21
N GLU A 43 12.76 -1.55 4.27
CA GLU A 43 14.23 -1.70 4.31
C GLU A 43 14.95 -0.34 4.35
N ALA A 44 16.23 -0.36 4.67
CA ALA A 44 17.04 0.86 4.71
C ALA A 44 17.24 1.47 3.32
N GLY A 45 17.31 2.80 3.23
CA GLY A 45 17.55 3.53 1.97
C GLY A 45 16.27 3.97 1.24
N GLY A 46 15.09 3.51 1.70
CA GLY A 46 13.81 3.97 1.20
C GLY A 46 13.23 5.13 2.05
N VAL A 47 11.97 4.98 2.46
CA VAL A 47 11.28 6.00 3.28
C VAL A 47 11.91 6.19 4.67
N SER A 48 12.76 5.27 5.11
CA SER A 48 13.63 5.40 6.30
C SER A 48 14.48 6.67 6.29
N MET A 49 14.77 7.24 5.11
CA MET A 49 15.51 8.49 4.97
C MET A 49 14.67 9.73 5.28
N VAL A 50 13.35 9.60 5.27
CA VAL A 50 12.41 10.71 5.53
C VAL A 50 12.11 10.85 7.02
N TYR A 51 11.99 9.73 7.74
CA TYR A 51 11.73 9.67 9.19
C TYR A 51 12.81 8.85 9.91
N PRO A 52 14.07 9.30 9.95
CA PRO A 52 15.19 8.52 10.53
C PRO A 52 14.99 8.22 12.02
N GLU A 53 14.34 9.12 12.78
CA GLU A 53 14.06 8.94 14.20
C GLU A 53 13.01 7.85 14.48
N GLN A 54 12.02 7.72 13.63
CA GLN A 54 11.01 6.66 13.72
C GLN A 54 11.57 5.33 13.20
N TRP A 55 12.42 5.41 12.17
CA TRP A 55 13.15 4.25 11.66
C TRP A 55 14.00 3.56 12.72
N GLN A 56 14.68 4.34 13.61
CA GLN A 56 15.42 3.75 14.70
C GLN A 56 14.54 2.95 15.67
N ARG A 57 13.31 3.38 15.90
CA ARG A 57 12.35 2.64 16.73
C ARG A 57 11.90 1.34 16.06
N TYR A 58 11.68 1.39 14.75
CA TYR A 58 11.36 0.21 13.95
C TYR A 58 12.52 -0.79 13.98
N LEU A 59 13.75 -0.34 13.78
CA LEU A 59 14.96 -1.18 13.86
C LEU A 59 15.18 -1.79 15.24
N ALA A 60 14.88 -1.07 16.32
CA ALA A 60 15.15 -1.51 17.69
C ALA A 60 14.45 -2.82 18.10
N ALA A 61 13.37 -3.20 17.39
CA ALA A 61 12.71 -4.49 17.60
C ALA A 61 13.48 -5.68 17.00
N ILE A 62 14.46 -5.44 16.12
CA ILE A 62 15.17 -6.46 15.36
C ILE A 62 16.66 -6.48 15.78
N PRO A 63 17.25 -7.64 16.07
CA PRO A 63 18.68 -7.75 16.33
C PRO A 63 19.51 -7.22 15.15
N PRO A 64 20.64 -6.51 15.42
CA PRO A 64 21.43 -5.86 14.37
C PRO A 64 21.92 -6.80 13.26
N GLU A 65 22.21 -8.05 13.58
CA GLU A 65 22.64 -9.06 12.60
C GLU A 65 21.57 -9.47 11.59
N LYS A 66 20.31 -9.10 11.84
CA LYS A 66 19.16 -9.31 10.93
C LYS A 66 18.74 -8.04 10.17
N HIS A 67 19.42 -6.92 10.38
CA HIS A 67 19.20 -5.71 9.61
C HIS A 67 19.62 -5.98 8.14
N GLY A 68 18.77 -5.65 7.20
CA GLY A 68 18.94 -5.97 5.77
C GLY A 68 18.04 -7.11 5.27
N ALA A 69 17.24 -7.69 6.19
CA ALA A 69 16.15 -8.62 5.88
C ALA A 69 14.99 -8.41 6.87
N LEU A 70 14.59 -7.15 7.03
CA LEU A 70 13.68 -6.74 8.12
C LEU A 70 12.30 -7.35 7.98
N VAL A 71 11.75 -7.45 6.77
CA VAL A 71 10.45 -8.10 6.53
C VAL A 71 10.46 -9.54 7.04
N GLN A 72 11.53 -10.30 6.73
CA GLN A 72 11.68 -11.67 7.19
C GLN A 72 11.92 -11.75 8.70
N ALA A 73 12.73 -10.84 9.26
CA ALA A 73 12.99 -10.80 10.69
C ALA A 73 11.72 -10.50 11.51
N TYR A 74 10.92 -9.54 11.05
CA TYR A 74 9.61 -9.26 11.64
C TYR A 74 8.65 -10.44 11.51
N TYR A 75 8.67 -11.15 10.37
CA TYR A 75 7.84 -12.34 10.18
C TYR A 75 8.09 -13.38 11.29
N GLU A 76 9.36 -13.66 11.58
CA GLU A 76 9.74 -14.60 12.64
C GLU A 76 9.20 -14.18 14.02
N LEU A 77 9.32 -12.89 14.37
CA LEU A 77 8.81 -12.36 15.64
C LEU A 77 7.27 -12.40 15.70
N LEU A 78 6.59 -11.99 14.63
CA LEU A 78 5.14 -11.91 14.56
C LEU A 78 4.47 -13.30 14.60
N GLN A 79 5.15 -14.34 14.13
CA GLN A 79 4.66 -15.73 14.21
C GLN A 79 4.95 -16.40 15.55
N SER A 80 5.71 -15.78 16.45
CA SER A 80 5.95 -16.32 17.79
C SER A 80 4.64 -16.56 18.53
N PRO A 81 4.47 -17.70 19.22
CA PRO A 81 3.32 -17.94 20.10
C PRO A 81 3.37 -17.11 21.39
N ASP A 82 4.55 -16.56 21.76
CA ASP A 82 4.75 -15.80 22.99
C ASP A 82 4.32 -14.33 22.81
N PRO A 83 3.32 -13.87 23.57
CA PRO A 83 2.91 -12.46 23.56
C PRO A 83 4.01 -11.48 23.93
N ALA A 84 4.97 -11.88 24.75
CA ALA A 84 6.11 -11.03 25.11
C ALA A 84 7.05 -10.78 23.91
N VAL A 85 6.96 -11.57 22.86
CA VAL A 85 7.72 -11.44 21.60
C VAL A 85 6.90 -10.74 20.53
N HIS A 86 5.71 -11.27 20.22
CA HIS A 86 4.96 -10.78 19.07
C HIS A 86 4.27 -9.43 19.28
N LEU A 87 3.87 -9.07 20.51
CA LEU A 87 3.17 -7.79 20.74
C LEU A 87 4.10 -6.57 20.56
N PRO A 88 5.33 -6.54 21.11
CA PRO A 88 6.26 -5.44 20.84
C PRO A 88 6.62 -5.31 19.35
N ALA A 89 6.83 -6.43 18.66
CA ALA A 89 7.10 -6.43 17.22
C ALA A 89 5.92 -5.89 16.41
N ALA A 90 4.70 -6.31 16.74
CA ALA A 90 3.49 -5.81 16.09
C ALA A 90 3.30 -4.31 16.30
N LYS A 91 3.56 -3.82 17.53
CA LYS A 91 3.51 -2.39 17.82
C LYS A 91 4.53 -1.61 17.00
N ALA A 92 5.77 -2.08 16.94
CA ALA A 92 6.84 -1.40 16.19
C ALA A 92 6.52 -1.34 14.68
N TRP A 93 5.96 -2.43 14.11
CA TRP A 93 5.51 -2.48 12.73
C TRP A 93 4.38 -1.48 12.46
N ALA A 94 3.31 -1.53 13.25
CA ALA A 94 2.15 -0.66 13.09
C ALA A 94 2.48 0.82 13.34
N ASP A 95 3.29 1.12 14.35
CA ASP A 95 3.76 2.48 14.63
C ASP A 95 4.54 3.04 13.43
N TRP A 96 5.44 2.25 12.85
CA TRP A 96 6.21 2.67 11.69
C TRP A 96 5.30 3.06 10.52
N GLU A 97 4.39 2.20 10.12
CA GLU A 97 3.46 2.48 9.02
C GLU A 97 2.61 3.71 9.30
N SER A 98 2.11 3.86 10.52
CA SER A 98 1.23 4.97 10.88
C SER A 98 1.85 6.35 10.67
N TRP A 99 3.18 6.47 10.84
CA TRP A 99 3.91 7.72 10.57
C TRP A 99 3.94 8.07 9.08
N LEU A 100 3.71 7.11 8.21
CA LEU A 100 3.81 7.27 6.75
C LEU A 100 2.44 7.52 6.09
N ILE A 101 1.34 7.19 6.79
CA ILE A 101 -0.02 7.23 6.24
C ILE A 101 -0.51 8.66 5.98
N GLN A 102 -0.18 9.61 6.86
CA GLN A 102 -0.70 10.98 6.76
C GLN A 102 0.42 11.98 6.54
N PHE A 103 0.14 13.01 5.74
CA PHE A 103 1.08 14.12 5.56
C PHE A 103 1.39 14.83 6.88
N GLU A 104 0.40 14.94 7.77
CA GLU A 104 0.57 15.37 9.17
C GLU A 104 0.31 14.15 10.07
N PRO A 105 1.35 13.42 10.52
CA PRO A 105 1.20 12.23 11.33
C PRO A 105 0.47 12.50 12.65
N LYS A 106 -0.40 11.58 13.03
CA LYS A 106 -1.10 11.60 14.32
C LYS A 106 -0.62 10.44 15.20
N PRO A 107 -0.64 10.60 16.53
CA PRO A 107 -0.38 9.48 17.42
C PRO A 107 -1.31 8.30 17.14
N VAL A 108 -0.76 7.10 17.18
CA VAL A 108 -1.54 5.86 17.00
C VAL A 108 -2.32 5.57 18.27
N ASP A 109 -3.57 5.12 18.11
CA ASP A 109 -4.33 4.56 19.21
C ASP A 109 -3.72 3.19 19.63
N GLU A 110 -3.58 2.95 20.94
CA GLU A 110 -2.84 1.79 21.48
C GLU A 110 -3.67 0.49 21.48
N ASP A 111 -4.44 0.20 20.43
CA ASP A 111 -5.09 -1.11 20.32
C ASP A 111 -4.09 -2.19 19.87
N SER A 112 -3.54 -2.91 20.86
CA SER A 112 -2.57 -3.99 20.62
C SER A 112 -3.13 -5.15 19.78
N LYS A 113 -4.45 -5.37 19.78
CA LYS A 113 -5.09 -6.42 18.96
C LYS A 113 -5.16 -5.99 17.49
N ALA A 114 -5.53 -4.75 17.24
CA ALA A 114 -5.55 -4.19 15.89
C ALA A 114 -4.12 -4.15 15.31
N SER A 115 -3.15 -3.68 16.08
CA SER A 115 -1.74 -3.67 15.68
C SER A 115 -1.21 -5.06 15.34
N LEU A 116 -1.55 -6.08 16.14
CA LEU A 116 -1.14 -7.46 15.86
C LEU A 116 -1.81 -8.03 14.60
N ALA A 117 -3.09 -7.74 14.40
CA ALA A 117 -3.82 -8.22 13.24
C ALA A 117 -3.26 -7.63 11.94
N ILE A 118 -3.08 -6.31 11.89
CA ILE A 118 -2.53 -5.64 10.70
C ILE A 118 -1.09 -6.08 10.43
N ALA A 119 -0.22 -6.08 11.44
CA ALA A 119 1.17 -6.44 11.27
C ALA A 119 1.35 -7.88 10.76
N ARG A 120 0.58 -8.85 11.29
CA ARG A 120 0.63 -10.24 10.83
C ARG A 120 0.15 -10.40 9.39
N LEU A 121 -0.97 -9.78 9.04
CA LEU A 121 -1.52 -9.89 7.69
C LEU A 121 -0.61 -9.23 6.65
N GLU A 122 -0.20 -7.99 6.90
CA GLU A 122 0.61 -7.21 5.98
C GLU A 122 1.99 -7.83 5.79
N ASN A 123 2.69 -8.14 6.89
CA ASN A 123 4.01 -8.77 6.82
C ASN A 123 3.95 -10.14 6.12
N HIS A 124 2.90 -10.94 6.36
CA HIS A 124 2.69 -12.20 5.66
C HIS A 124 2.58 -12.00 4.14
N TYR A 125 1.83 -10.99 3.69
CA TYR A 125 1.76 -10.67 2.27
C TYR A 125 3.11 -10.16 1.73
N PHE A 126 3.85 -9.38 2.50
CA PHE A 126 5.15 -8.84 2.06
C PHE A 126 6.20 -9.93 1.90
N VAL A 127 6.34 -10.85 2.86
CA VAL A 127 7.26 -12.00 2.76
C VAL A 127 7.00 -12.82 1.50
N HIS A 128 5.73 -12.96 1.12
CA HIS A 128 5.34 -13.74 -0.06
C HIS A 128 5.11 -12.88 -1.32
N GLN A 129 5.40 -11.56 -1.26
CA GLN A 129 5.13 -10.60 -2.33
C GLN A 129 3.69 -10.74 -2.90
N GLY A 130 2.72 -11.01 -2.01
CA GLY A 130 1.33 -11.22 -2.38
C GLY A 130 1.09 -12.36 -3.38
N TRP A 131 2.10 -13.22 -3.62
CA TRP A 131 2.12 -14.22 -4.72
C TRP A 131 1.93 -13.60 -6.12
N LEU A 132 2.24 -12.30 -6.26
CA LEU A 132 2.06 -11.51 -7.49
C LEU A 132 3.41 -11.33 -8.22
N GLN A 133 4.12 -12.42 -8.47
CA GLN A 133 5.44 -12.42 -9.12
C GLN A 133 5.37 -13.06 -10.50
N GLY A 134 6.38 -12.76 -11.33
CA GLY A 134 6.53 -13.36 -12.65
C GLY A 134 5.31 -13.10 -13.54
N ASP A 135 4.70 -14.16 -14.03
CA ASP A 135 3.50 -14.13 -14.87
C ASP A 135 2.23 -13.65 -14.17
N LYS A 136 2.24 -13.62 -12.81
CA LYS A 136 1.16 -13.10 -11.98
C LYS A 136 1.35 -11.62 -11.58
N ALA A 137 2.47 -11.01 -11.96
CA ALA A 137 2.74 -9.61 -11.65
C ALA A 137 1.69 -8.69 -12.32
N ILE A 138 1.17 -7.73 -11.54
CA ILE A 138 0.10 -6.82 -11.97
C ILE A 138 0.49 -6.09 -13.28
N LEU A 139 1.67 -5.48 -13.34
CA LEU A 139 2.05 -4.75 -14.56
C LEU A 139 2.16 -5.66 -15.81
N ALA A 140 2.51 -6.93 -15.63
CA ALA A 140 2.57 -7.88 -16.74
C ALA A 140 1.17 -8.21 -17.31
N ASN A 141 0.15 -8.17 -16.44
CA ASN A 141 -1.23 -8.51 -16.76
C ASN A 141 -2.12 -7.27 -17.04
N ALA A 142 -1.62 -6.06 -16.87
CA ALA A 142 -2.37 -4.82 -17.07
C ALA A 142 -3.03 -4.72 -18.45
N HIS A 143 -2.45 -5.37 -19.48
CA HIS A 143 -3.04 -5.40 -20.83
C HIS A 143 -4.45 -5.99 -20.86
N LYS A 144 -4.80 -6.89 -19.93
CA LYS A 144 -6.13 -7.52 -19.83
C LYS A 144 -7.24 -6.56 -19.46
N ILE A 145 -6.90 -5.46 -18.79
CA ILE A 145 -7.87 -4.47 -18.26
C ILE A 145 -7.79 -3.11 -18.94
N ARG A 146 -7.08 -2.99 -20.07
CA ARG A 146 -6.96 -1.71 -20.81
C ARG A 146 -8.31 -1.16 -21.33
N HIS A 147 -9.31 -2.00 -21.49
CA HIS A 147 -10.65 -1.60 -21.89
C HIS A 147 -11.50 -1.08 -20.73
N ILE A 148 -11.07 -1.28 -19.47
CA ILE A 148 -11.82 -0.88 -18.30
C ILE A 148 -11.50 0.59 -17.97
N PRO A 149 -12.52 1.47 -17.90
CA PRO A 149 -12.34 2.84 -17.44
C PRO A 149 -11.72 2.86 -16.04
N THR A 150 -10.62 3.60 -15.88
CA THR A 150 -9.84 3.62 -14.64
C THR A 150 -9.50 5.05 -14.26
N VAL A 151 -9.77 5.42 -13.01
CA VAL A 151 -9.27 6.64 -12.37
C VAL A 151 -8.29 6.24 -11.27
N ILE A 152 -7.12 6.88 -11.25
CA ILE A 152 -6.08 6.71 -10.24
C ILE A 152 -5.92 8.03 -9.51
N VAL A 153 -6.21 8.05 -8.20
CA VAL A 153 -5.98 9.20 -7.32
C VAL A 153 -4.73 8.92 -6.48
N GLN A 154 -3.70 9.74 -6.61
CA GLN A 154 -2.41 9.51 -5.96
C GLN A 154 -1.94 10.76 -5.23
N GLY A 155 -1.59 10.63 -3.96
CA GLY A 155 -0.91 11.69 -3.22
C GLY A 155 0.51 11.92 -3.73
N ARG A 156 0.88 13.20 -3.94
CA ARG A 156 2.25 13.54 -4.39
C ARG A 156 3.30 13.14 -3.36
N TYR A 157 2.97 13.26 -2.09
CA TYR A 157 3.84 13.00 -0.95
C TYR A 157 3.46 11.71 -0.22
N ASP A 158 2.85 10.77 -0.95
CA ASP A 158 2.54 9.45 -0.44
C ASP A 158 3.84 8.69 -0.15
N LEU A 159 4.12 8.47 1.13
CA LEU A 159 5.34 7.82 1.60
C LEU A 159 5.16 6.31 1.76
N CYS A 160 3.93 5.82 1.90
CA CYS A 160 3.64 4.38 1.92
C CYS A 160 3.79 3.78 0.52
N THR A 161 3.09 4.41 -0.45
CA THR A 161 3.05 3.94 -1.83
C THR A 161 3.43 5.08 -2.77
N PRO A 162 4.73 5.23 -3.06
CA PRO A 162 5.26 6.39 -3.77
C PRO A 162 4.59 6.61 -5.12
N THR A 163 4.45 7.88 -5.51
CA THR A 163 3.87 8.30 -6.81
C THR A 163 4.46 7.55 -8.02
N ARG A 164 5.68 7.00 -7.88
CA ARG A 164 6.31 6.16 -8.92
C ARG A 164 5.45 4.95 -9.28
N SER A 165 4.84 4.28 -8.32
CA SER A 165 3.98 3.11 -8.58
C SER A 165 2.74 3.47 -9.38
N ALA A 166 2.09 4.61 -9.05
CA ALA A 166 0.96 5.12 -9.83
C ALA A 166 1.36 5.52 -11.25
N TRP A 167 2.56 6.09 -11.41
CA TRP A 167 3.11 6.41 -12.73
C TRP A 167 3.37 5.16 -13.56
N ASP A 168 3.99 4.14 -12.99
CA ASP A 168 4.26 2.87 -13.68
C ASP A 168 2.95 2.18 -14.13
N LEU A 169 1.93 2.20 -13.26
CA LEU A 169 0.60 1.70 -13.60
C LEU A 169 -0.04 2.52 -14.74
N LYS A 170 0.07 3.85 -14.71
CA LYS A 170 -0.41 4.72 -15.80
C LYS A 170 0.28 4.42 -17.12
N GLN A 171 1.57 4.10 -17.13
CA GLN A 171 2.27 3.69 -18.36
C GLN A 171 1.73 2.35 -18.90
N ALA A 172 1.38 1.40 -18.02
CA ALA A 172 0.79 0.12 -18.42
C ALA A 172 -0.69 0.24 -18.83
N LEU A 173 -1.41 1.25 -18.28
CA LEU A 173 -2.81 1.59 -18.55
C LEU A 173 -2.92 3.01 -19.14
N PRO A 174 -2.56 3.23 -20.39
CA PRO A 174 -2.52 4.58 -20.99
C PRO A 174 -3.87 5.31 -20.97
N GLN A 175 -4.99 4.59 -20.95
CA GLN A 175 -6.34 5.15 -20.88
C GLN A 175 -6.76 5.60 -19.47
N ALA A 176 -6.03 5.18 -18.41
CA ALA A 176 -6.36 5.56 -17.03
C ALA A 176 -6.20 7.09 -16.84
N ASP A 177 -7.13 7.70 -16.11
CA ASP A 177 -7.03 9.09 -15.65
C ASP A 177 -6.20 9.14 -14.36
N LEU A 178 -4.96 9.63 -14.42
CA LEU A 178 -4.09 9.77 -13.27
C LEU A 178 -4.19 11.18 -12.69
N ARG A 179 -4.73 11.29 -11.48
CA ARG A 179 -4.89 12.53 -10.71
C ARG A 179 -3.88 12.56 -9.58
N ILE A 180 -2.84 13.39 -9.71
CA ILE A 180 -1.84 13.59 -8.67
C ILE A 180 -2.26 14.77 -7.81
N ILE A 181 -2.54 14.48 -6.52
CA ILE A 181 -3.08 15.43 -5.55
C ILE A 181 -1.98 15.85 -4.58
N GLN A 182 -1.97 17.10 -4.15
CA GLN A 182 -1.08 17.57 -3.09
C GLN A 182 -1.55 17.00 -1.74
N GLY A 183 -0.93 15.91 -1.30
CA GLY A 183 -1.30 15.17 -0.09
C GLY A 183 -0.46 13.92 0.07
N GLY A 184 -0.66 13.20 1.17
CA GLY A 184 0.01 11.95 1.53
C GLY A 184 -0.76 10.72 1.05
N HIS A 185 -0.74 9.66 1.90
CA HIS A 185 -1.38 8.38 1.60
C HIS A 185 -2.87 8.34 1.97
N SER A 186 -3.29 9.04 3.02
CA SER A 186 -4.62 8.86 3.60
C SER A 186 -5.75 9.38 2.70
N SER A 187 -6.76 8.53 2.47
CA SER A 187 -8.00 8.94 1.79
C SER A 187 -8.84 9.94 2.60
N PHE A 188 -8.51 10.14 3.88
CA PHE A 188 -9.19 11.12 4.75
C PHE A 188 -8.60 12.53 4.65
N GLU A 189 -7.50 12.72 3.94
CA GLU A 189 -7.00 14.06 3.64
C GLU A 189 -7.98 14.78 2.71
N PRO A 190 -8.38 16.03 3.03
CA PRO A 190 -9.49 16.70 2.33
C PRO A 190 -9.38 16.73 0.81
N ALA A 191 -8.18 16.99 0.28
CA ALA A 191 -7.96 17.07 -1.16
C ALA A 191 -8.05 15.69 -1.85
N LEU A 192 -7.54 14.63 -1.19
CA LEU A 192 -7.68 13.27 -1.69
C LEU A 192 -9.12 12.80 -1.62
N SER A 193 -9.80 13.04 -0.48
CA SER A 193 -11.21 12.71 -0.29
C SER A 193 -12.07 13.35 -1.38
N ALA A 194 -11.89 14.66 -1.63
CA ALA A 194 -12.62 15.38 -2.67
C ALA A 194 -12.40 14.78 -4.07
N ALA A 195 -11.16 14.44 -4.43
CA ALA A 195 -10.84 13.84 -5.72
C ALA A 195 -11.44 12.42 -5.88
N LEU A 196 -11.50 11.65 -4.77
CA LEU A 196 -12.11 10.31 -4.77
C LEU A 196 -13.63 10.38 -4.90
N VAL A 197 -14.29 11.33 -4.21
CA VAL A 197 -15.74 11.57 -4.33
C VAL A 197 -16.07 12.00 -5.77
N GLN A 198 -15.32 12.96 -6.31
CA GLN A 198 -15.51 13.40 -7.70
C GLN A 198 -15.38 12.23 -8.67
N ALA A 199 -14.37 11.36 -8.52
CA ALA A 199 -14.22 10.17 -9.35
C ALA A 199 -15.42 9.22 -9.24
N ALA A 200 -15.95 9.04 -8.02
CA ALA A 200 -17.13 8.20 -7.78
C ALA A 200 -18.39 8.77 -8.47
N ASP A 201 -18.61 10.10 -8.38
CA ASP A 201 -19.75 10.78 -9.02
C ASP A 201 -19.66 10.68 -10.56
N GLU A 202 -18.49 10.91 -11.14
CA GLU A 202 -18.23 10.76 -12.58
C GLU A 202 -18.54 9.32 -13.07
N PHE A 203 -18.18 8.30 -12.27
CA PHE A 203 -18.52 6.92 -12.58
C PHE A 203 -20.02 6.62 -12.41
N ALA A 204 -20.68 7.19 -11.40
CA ALA A 204 -22.11 7.05 -11.22
C ALA A 204 -22.88 7.58 -12.45
N GLU A 205 -22.53 8.78 -12.94
CA GLU A 205 -23.12 9.35 -14.15
C GLU A 205 -22.84 8.52 -15.41
N ARG A 206 -21.62 8.04 -15.55
CA ARG A 206 -21.18 7.24 -16.70
C ARG A 206 -21.86 5.88 -16.78
N LEU A 207 -22.06 5.21 -15.63
CA LEU A 207 -22.59 3.84 -15.55
C LEU A 207 -24.12 3.81 -15.46
N SER A 208 -24.78 4.96 -15.29
CA SER A 208 -26.24 5.11 -15.30
C SER A 208 -26.83 5.29 -16.71
N LYS A 209 -25.97 5.52 -17.70
CA LYS A 209 -26.28 5.60 -19.13
C LYS A 209 -26.12 4.25 -19.81
#